data_1c56063ad0c3d1eb1875c46dbdb505e3
#
_entry.id   1c56063ad0c3d1eb1875c46dbdb505e3
#
_cell.length_a   1.000
_cell.length_b   1.000
_cell.length_c   1.000
_cell.angle_alpha   90.00
_cell.angle_beta   90.00
_cell.angle_gamma   90.00
#
_symmetry.space_group_name_H-M   'P 1'
#
loop_
_entity.id
_entity.type
_entity.pdbx_description
1 polymer ?
#
loop_
_entity_poly.entity_id
_entity_poly.type
_entity_poly.pdbx_seq_one_letter_code
_entity_poly.pdbx_strand_id
1 'polypeptide(L)'
;MSIFANTFNNISSEDRALMNEYFKGYDYRGASFTFLSNYIWREMYCLSWEVIEGYFCMSAGRCDAGERDAIMAVPMTKDGEYDPERLKRCIEIAREKFSAAGVEFALGAIPGHMVEIIENAMPGVFEAEHIRDLDEYVYLKEKLISLSGRALHKKKNHLNFFLRTYEYEAKPLTKDMEGDLLELTARIKEYKEMDPDEVDDLEGEYDAIVEMLDHLEDPDVYSVAIFIKGHLEAYAIGERLSDKMAVEHFEKANGAYRGLYQLVCREFCMALPEEIELINREEDMGLPNLRQAKEALKPEYMEEKYLMRPKG
;
A
#
# COMPACT_ATOMS: atom_id res chain seq x y z
N MET A 1 14.38 11.46 -11.90
CA MET A 1 15.44 11.82 -10.92
C MET A 1 14.75 12.41 -9.70
N SER A 2 15.09 11.93 -8.50
CA SER A 2 14.52 12.48 -7.26
C SER A 2 14.70 14.01 -7.18
N ILE A 3 13.69 14.71 -6.71
CA ILE A 3 13.72 16.15 -6.41
C ILE A 3 14.88 16.47 -5.45
N PHE A 4 15.23 15.49 -4.61
CA PHE A 4 16.27 15.57 -3.57
C PHE A 4 17.59 14.89 -3.95
N ALA A 5 17.89 14.66 -5.24
CA ALA A 5 19.03 13.87 -5.74
C ALA A 5 20.41 14.22 -5.12
N ASN A 6 20.55 15.37 -4.45
CA ASN A 6 21.78 15.80 -3.78
C ASN A 6 21.68 15.81 -2.24
N THR A 7 20.52 15.46 -1.65
CA THR A 7 20.28 15.58 -0.21
C THR A 7 19.70 14.34 0.43
N PHE A 8 19.00 13.51 -0.32
CA PHE A 8 18.43 12.23 0.11
C PHE A 8 18.96 11.10 -0.76
N ASN A 9 19.05 9.89 -0.21
CA ASN A 9 19.47 8.70 -0.93
C ASN A 9 18.29 8.09 -1.69
N ASN A 10 18.50 7.59 -2.90
CA ASN A 10 17.52 6.76 -3.59
C ASN A 10 17.39 5.40 -2.87
N ILE A 11 16.20 4.81 -2.91
CA ILE A 11 15.99 3.47 -2.35
C ILE A 11 16.62 2.43 -3.27
N SER A 12 17.40 1.51 -2.69
CA SER A 12 18.00 0.37 -3.35
C SER A 12 17.73 -0.94 -2.59
N SER A 13 17.97 -2.08 -3.21
CA SER A 13 17.81 -3.39 -2.55
C SER A 13 18.75 -3.57 -1.34
N GLU A 14 19.87 -2.84 -1.30
CA GLU A 14 20.84 -2.87 -0.19
C GLU A 14 20.30 -2.21 1.08
N ASP A 15 19.29 -1.34 0.96
CA ASP A 15 18.70 -0.59 2.07
C ASP A 15 17.71 -1.42 2.90
N ARG A 16 17.31 -2.61 2.43
CA ARG A 16 16.29 -3.47 3.06
C ARG A 16 16.54 -3.70 4.56
N ALA A 17 17.77 -4.06 4.91
CA ALA A 17 18.10 -4.36 6.31
C ALA A 17 17.94 -3.12 7.20
N LEU A 18 18.45 -1.97 6.76
CA LEU A 18 18.35 -0.70 7.46
C LEU A 18 16.89 -0.25 7.60
N MET A 19 16.13 -0.23 6.52
CA MET A 19 14.73 0.21 6.52
C MET A 19 13.87 -0.66 7.44
N ASN A 20 14.06 -1.98 7.41
CA ASN A 20 13.33 -2.91 8.27
C ASN A 20 13.59 -2.69 9.78
N GLU A 21 14.79 -2.21 10.18
CA GLU A 21 15.04 -1.86 11.58
C GLU A 21 14.13 -0.71 12.05
N TYR A 22 13.87 0.27 11.18
CA TYR A 22 12.99 1.40 11.48
C TYR A 22 11.51 1.04 11.36
N PHE A 23 11.11 0.31 10.34
CA PHE A 23 9.71 -0.10 10.15
C PHE A 23 9.19 -0.99 11.28
N LYS A 24 10.06 -1.83 11.85
CA LYS A 24 9.74 -2.71 12.99
C LYS A 24 9.90 -2.01 14.34
N GLY A 25 10.46 -0.82 14.38
CA GLY A 25 10.74 -0.09 15.62
C GLY A 25 9.49 0.42 16.34
N TYR A 26 8.37 0.58 15.61
CA TYR A 26 7.12 1.07 16.16
C TYR A 26 5.92 0.46 15.39
N ASP A 27 4.74 0.43 16.01
CA ASP A 27 3.51 -0.05 15.36
C ASP A 27 2.88 1.05 14.48
N TYR A 28 3.43 1.23 13.28
CA TYR A 28 2.96 2.25 12.32
C TYR A 28 1.64 1.92 11.65
N ARG A 29 1.27 0.64 11.57
CA ARG A 29 0.01 0.07 11.04
C ARG A 29 -0.30 0.30 9.56
N GLY A 30 0.38 1.20 8.88
CA GLY A 30 0.12 1.54 7.48
C GLY A 30 0.83 0.61 6.50
N ALA A 31 0.25 0.40 5.33
CA ALA A 31 0.79 -0.42 4.25
C ALA A 31 2.18 0.04 3.77
N SER A 32 2.46 1.35 3.84
CA SER A 32 3.73 1.94 3.44
C SER A 32 4.90 1.69 4.41
N PHE A 33 4.69 0.96 5.53
CA PHE A 33 5.77 0.66 6.49
C PHE A 33 6.37 -0.73 6.31
N THR A 34 6.58 -1.14 5.05
CA THR A 34 7.38 -2.29 4.66
C THR A 34 8.45 -1.86 3.68
N PHE A 35 9.55 -2.61 3.61
CA PHE A 35 10.59 -2.33 2.61
C PHE A 35 10.03 -2.52 1.20
N LEU A 36 9.33 -3.62 0.97
CA LEU A 36 8.92 -4.01 -0.37
C LEU A 36 7.87 -3.04 -0.94
N SER A 37 6.89 -2.60 -0.13
CA SER A 37 5.96 -1.55 -0.54
C SER A 37 6.69 -0.30 -1.07
N ASN A 38 7.72 0.17 -0.34
CA ASN A 38 8.47 1.34 -0.78
C ASN A 38 9.39 1.04 -1.98
N TYR A 39 9.93 -0.16 -2.06
CA TYR A 39 10.86 -0.53 -3.12
C TYR A 39 10.19 -0.65 -4.49
N ILE A 40 9.01 -1.29 -4.56
CA ILE A 40 8.27 -1.45 -5.82
C ILE A 40 7.72 -0.12 -6.37
N TRP A 41 7.40 0.83 -5.48
CA TRP A 41 6.88 2.14 -5.86
C TRP A 41 7.93 3.26 -5.94
N ARG A 42 9.23 2.96 -5.67
CA ARG A 42 10.30 3.97 -5.54
C ARG A 42 10.45 4.91 -6.73
N GLU A 43 10.32 4.37 -7.94
CA GLU A 43 10.50 5.15 -9.16
C GLU A 43 9.25 6.03 -9.42
N MET A 44 8.07 5.48 -9.28
CA MET A 44 6.81 6.19 -9.53
C MET A 44 6.64 7.39 -8.60
N TYR A 45 6.89 7.21 -7.30
CA TYR A 45 6.76 8.26 -6.30
C TYR A 45 8.09 8.96 -5.97
N CYS A 46 9.14 8.75 -6.75
CA CYS A 46 10.46 9.34 -6.54
C CYS A 46 10.93 9.23 -5.08
N LEU A 47 10.72 8.05 -4.47
CA LEU A 47 11.01 7.85 -3.07
C LEU A 47 12.50 8.00 -2.79
N SER A 48 12.80 8.73 -1.73
CA SER A 48 14.17 8.92 -1.27
C SER A 48 14.22 9.03 0.26
N TRP A 49 15.37 8.74 0.85
CA TRP A 49 15.47 8.64 2.30
C TRP A 49 16.77 9.23 2.86
N GLU A 50 16.73 9.60 4.13
CA GLU A 50 17.92 9.99 4.92
C GLU A 50 17.68 9.71 6.40
N VAL A 51 18.74 9.46 7.16
CA VAL A 51 18.67 9.41 8.63
C VAL A 51 19.03 10.76 9.21
N ILE A 52 18.07 11.44 9.84
CA ILE A 52 18.23 12.75 10.45
C ILE A 52 17.97 12.64 11.95
N GLU A 53 18.92 13.06 12.77
CA GLU A 53 18.83 12.98 14.26
C GLU A 53 18.48 11.56 14.76
N GLY A 54 18.86 10.51 14.00
CA GLY A 54 18.57 9.11 14.33
C GLY A 54 17.18 8.64 13.92
N TYR A 55 16.35 9.47 13.30
CA TYR A 55 15.09 9.08 12.67
C TYR A 55 15.29 8.80 11.17
N PHE A 56 14.66 7.77 10.67
CA PHE A 56 14.58 7.51 9.24
C PHE A 56 13.49 8.40 8.64
N CYS A 57 13.90 9.29 7.76
CA CYS A 57 13.04 10.24 7.08
C CYS A 57 12.93 9.84 5.61
N MET A 58 11.72 9.63 5.13
CA MET A 58 11.46 9.27 3.74
C MET A 58 10.65 10.39 3.08
N SER A 59 11.06 10.77 1.87
CA SER A 59 10.32 11.71 1.06
C SER A 59 9.69 11.02 -0.15
N ALA A 60 8.49 11.46 -0.50
CA ALA A 60 7.76 11.08 -1.70
C ALA A 60 7.39 12.32 -2.49
N GLY A 61 7.41 12.23 -3.83
CA GLY A 61 7.02 13.33 -4.69
C GLY A 61 6.71 12.85 -6.10
N ARG A 62 6.28 13.75 -6.97
CA ARG A 62 6.08 13.45 -8.40
C ARG A 62 7.28 13.88 -9.20
N CYS A 63 7.85 12.96 -9.98
CA CYS A 63 9.03 13.21 -10.81
C CYS A 63 8.73 13.91 -12.14
N ASP A 64 7.50 13.87 -12.60
CA ASP A 64 7.08 14.19 -13.98
C ASP A 64 6.41 15.57 -14.13
N ALA A 65 5.94 16.17 -13.05
CA ALA A 65 4.97 17.27 -13.12
C ALA A 65 5.56 18.67 -13.32
N GLY A 66 6.87 18.86 -13.42
CA GLY A 66 7.44 20.24 -13.44
C GLY A 66 7.09 21.09 -12.19
N GLU A 67 6.16 20.64 -11.39
CA GLU A 67 5.82 21.13 -10.08
C GLU A 67 6.63 20.34 -9.06
N ARG A 68 7.38 21.06 -8.24
CA ARG A 68 8.16 20.47 -7.16
C ARG A 68 7.23 20.24 -5.97
N ASP A 69 6.42 19.21 -6.06
CA ASP A 69 5.54 18.78 -4.98
C ASP A 69 6.10 17.52 -4.33
N ALA A 70 6.40 17.61 -3.05
CA ALA A 70 6.88 16.49 -2.28
C ALA A 70 6.44 16.61 -0.83
N ILE A 71 6.28 15.46 -0.20
CA ILE A 71 5.95 15.32 1.21
C ILE A 71 7.05 14.50 1.92
N MET A 72 7.14 14.66 3.21
CA MET A 72 7.91 13.77 4.07
C MET A 72 6.95 12.87 4.87
N ALA A 73 7.20 11.57 4.87
CA ALA A 73 6.50 10.64 5.77
C ALA A 73 6.84 10.93 7.23
N VAL A 74 6.12 10.33 8.17
CA VAL A 74 6.46 10.44 9.59
C VAL A 74 7.91 9.99 9.82
N PRO A 75 8.74 10.78 10.57
CA PRO A 75 10.07 10.34 10.95
C PRO A 75 10.00 9.05 11.78
N MET A 76 10.68 7.99 11.35
CA MET A 76 10.58 6.65 11.94
C MET A 76 11.74 6.37 12.89
N THR A 77 11.45 5.69 13.99
CA THR A 77 12.42 5.32 15.03
C THR A 77 12.68 3.82 15.04
N LYS A 78 13.86 3.39 15.54
CA LYS A 78 14.23 1.97 15.66
C LYS A 78 13.73 1.34 16.96
N ASP A 79 13.50 2.15 17.99
CA ASP A 79 13.24 1.70 19.37
C ASP A 79 11.84 2.06 19.88
N GLY A 80 11.01 2.66 19.00
CA GLY A 80 9.67 3.11 19.38
C GLY A 80 9.61 4.39 20.22
N GLU A 81 10.74 4.98 20.52
CA GLU A 81 10.84 6.14 21.41
C GLU A 81 10.87 7.44 20.58
N TYR A 82 9.98 8.37 20.93
CA TYR A 82 9.91 9.69 20.33
C TYR A 82 10.28 10.76 21.37
N ASP A 83 11.57 11.18 21.38
CA ASP A 83 12.00 12.33 22.14
C ASP A 83 11.54 13.62 21.45
N PRO A 84 10.73 14.48 22.10
CA PRO A 84 10.14 15.66 21.47
C PRO A 84 11.17 16.65 20.93
N GLU A 85 12.26 16.90 21.66
CA GLU A 85 13.30 17.84 21.24
C GLU A 85 14.11 17.31 20.05
N ARG A 86 14.42 16.01 20.05
CA ARG A 86 15.10 15.34 18.94
C ARG A 86 14.22 15.29 17.70
N LEU A 87 12.92 14.95 17.86
CA LEU A 87 11.95 14.94 16.76
C LEU A 87 11.78 16.33 16.15
N LYS A 88 11.68 17.36 17.00
CA LYS A 88 11.64 18.76 16.55
C LYS A 88 12.85 19.13 15.69
N ARG A 89 14.07 18.84 16.17
CA ARG A 89 15.30 19.12 15.39
C ARG A 89 15.31 18.35 14.06
N CYS A 90 14.89 17.08 14.08
CA CYS A 90 14.76 16.29 12.86
C CYS A 90 13.86 16.97 11.82
N ILE A 91 12.66 17.39 12.23
CA ILE A 91 11.69 18.05 11.34
C ILE A 91 12.21 19.43 10.87
N GLU A 92 12.85 20.20 11.73
CA GLU A 92 13.46 21.49 11.36
C GLU A 92 14.55 21.33 10.30
N ILE A 93 15.46 20.36 10.46
CA ILE A 93 16.51 20.05 9.46
C ILE A 93 15.86 19.60 8.13
N ALA A 94 14.84 18.74 8.19
CA ALA A 94 14.12 18.33 6.99
C ALA A 94 13.47 19.52 6.27
N ARG A 95 12.83 20.44 7.00
CA ARG A 95 12.25 21.67 6.43
C ARG A 95 13.30 22.53 5.71
N GLU A 96 14.49 22.68 6.29
CA GLU A 96 15.60 23.41 5.65
C GLU A 96 16.03 22.75 4.33
N LYS A 97 16.09 21.40 4.29
CA LYS A 97 16.42 20.65 3.08
C LYS A 97 15.35 20.80 1.98
N PHE A 98 14.08 20.73 2.33
CA PHE A 98 12.96 20.99 1.41
C PHE A 98 13.04 22.42 0.86
N SER A 99 13.23 23.42 1.72
CA SER A 99 13.39 24.81 1.32
C SER A 99 14.59 25.01 0.39
N ALA A 100 15.73 24.38 0.68
CA ALA A 100 16.91 24.43 -0.18
C ALA A 100 16.69 23.80 -1.56
N ALA A 101 15.80 22.80 -1.65
CA ALA A 101 15.36 22.20 -2.90
C ALA A 101 14.28 23.03 -3.64
N GLY A 102 13.78 24.11 -3.01
CA GLY A 102 12.70 24.94 -3.54
C GLY A 102 11.34 24.24 -3.48
N VAL A 103 11.13 23.37 -2.49
CA VAL A 103 9.90 22.60 -2.25
C VAL A 103 9.25 23.09 -0.98
N GLU A 104 7.93 23.25 -0.99
CA GLU A 104 7.16 23.54 0.22
C GLU A 104 7.12 22.29 1.11
N PHE A 105 7.38 22.46 2.40
CA PHE A 105 7.42 21.35 3.34
C PHE A 105 6.03 20.95 3.80
N ALA A 106 5.73 19.66 3.73
CA ALA A 106 4.57 19.04 4.38
C ALA A 106 4.93 17.64 4.89
N LEU A 107 4.32 17.24 5.98
CA LEU A 107 4.29 15.85 6.42
C LEU A 107 3.04 15.19 5.83
N GLY A 108 3.21 14.09 5.11
CA GLY A 108 2.12 13.45 4.38
C GLY A 108 1.93 11.98 4.73
N ALA A 109 0.73 11.46 4.49
CA ALA A 109 0.32 10.10 4.81
C ALA A 109 0.60 9.72 6.29
N ILE A 110 0.47 10.68 7.20
CA ILE A 110 0.75 10.50 8.62
C ILE A 110 -0.36 9.64 9.25
N PRO A 111 -0.04 8.48 9.86
CA PRO A 111 -1.03 7.70 10.58
C PRO A 111 -1.69 8.52 11.69
N GLY A 112 -3.02 8.41 11.85
CA GLY A 112 -3.78 9.25 12.76
C GLY A 112 -3.25 9.25 14.20
N HIS A 113 -2.81 8.08 14.70
CA HIS A 113 -2.21 7.95 16.04
C HIS A 113 -0.84 8.63 16.19
N MET A 114 -0.16 8.99 15.08
CA MET A 114 1.13 9.70 15.10
C MET A 114 0.99 11.23 15.12
N VAL A 115 -0.19 11.76 14.81
CA VAL A 115 -0.44 13.22 14.78
C VAL A 115 -0.16 13.85 16.13
N GLU A 116 -0.59 13.22 17.22
CA GLU A 116 -0.36 13.72 18.58
C GLU A 116 1.14 13.74 18.96
N ILE A 117 1.92 12.78 18.49
CA ILE A 117 3.37 12.73 18.73
C ILE A 117 4.07 13.93 18.08
N ILE A 118 3.69 14.25 16.85
CA ILE A 118 4.23 15.40 16.12
C ILE A 118 3.79 16.71 16.79
N GLU A 119 2.51 16.83 17.15
CA GLU A 119 1.96 18.01 17.81
C GLU A 119 2.62 18.26 19.19
N ASN A 120 2.92 17.20 19.94
CA ASN A 120 3.65 17.31 21.22
C ASN A 120 5.10 17.80 21.04
N ALA A 121 5.76 17.42 19.95
CA ALA A 121 7.11 17.89 19.64
C ALA A 121 7.12 19.34 19.12
N MET A 122 6.08 19.75 18.39
CA MET A 122 5.99 21.06 17.75
C MET A 122 4.60 21.70 17.93
N PRO A 123 4.23 22.08 19.16
CA PRO A 123 2.88 22.54 19.47
C PRO A 123 2.45 23.75 18.63
N GLY A 124 1.32 23.63 17.95
CA GLY A 124 0.71 24.72 17.18
C GLY A 124 1.45 25.09 15.90
N VAL A 125 2.48 24.35 15.49
CA VAL A 125 3.26 24.61 14.27
C VAL A 125 2.56 24.12 13.02
N PHE A 126 1.85 22.99 13.11
CA PHE A 126 1.18 22.37 11.98
C PHE A 126 -0.34 22.52 12.05
N GLU A 127 -0.96 22.52 10.88
CA GLU A 127 -2.38 22.23 10.70
C GLU A 127 -2.50 20.82 10.13
N ALA A 128 -3.25 19.96 10.81
CA ALA A 128 -3.49 18.58 10.39
C ALA A 128 -4.83 18.48 9.66
N GLU A 129 -4.80 17.99 8.43
CA GLU A 129 -5.97 17.74 7.59
C GLU A 129 -6.13 16.23 7.39
N HIS A 130 -7.31 15.68 7.72
CA HIS A 130 -7.62 14.29 7.44
C HIS A 130 -7.86 14.10 5.94
N ILE A 131 -7.12 13.19 5.32
CA ILE A 131 -7.23 12.88 3.89
C ILE A 131 -7.93 11.54 3.71
N ARG A 132 -9.26 11.58 3.70
CA ARG A 132 -10.11 10.38 3.60
C ARG A 132 -9.74 9.46 2.41
N ASP A 133 -9.27 10.02 1.31
CA ASP A 133 -8.92 9.28 0.09
C ASP A 133 -7.68 8.40 0.27
N LEU A 134 -6.87 8.67 1.30
CA LEU A 134 -5.68 7.90 1.69
C LEU A 134 -5.92 6.98 2.88
N ASP A 135 -7.12 6.94 3.45
CA ASP A 135 -7.41 6.00 4.54
C ASP A 135 -7.35 4.55 4.05
N GLU A 136 -6.65 3.72 4.80
CA GLU A 136 -6.48 2.31 4.45
C GLU A 136 -7.57 1.45 5.08
N TYR A 137 -8.04 0.47 4.33
CA TYR A 137 -9.12 -0.43 4.72
C TYR A 137 -8.58 -1.70 5.37
N VAL A 138 -8.87 -1.92 6.65
CA VAL A 138 -8.43 -3.09 7.40
C VAL A 138 -9.60 -4.03 7.67
N TYR A 139 -9.42 -5.32 7.34
CA TYR A 139 -10.45 -6.35 7.45
C TYR A 139 -9.99 -7.50 8.34
N LEU A 140 -10.94 -8.18 8.99
CA LEU A 140 -10.69 -9.48 9.59
C LEU A 140 -10.52 -10.55 8.50
N LYS A 141 -9.39 -11.27 8.51
CA LYS A 141 -9.09 -12.37 7.58
C LYS A 141 -10.25 -13.39 7.53
N GLU A 142 -10.74 -13.80 8.69
CA GLU A 142 -11.85 -14.77 8.80
C GLU A 142 -13.13 -14.26 8.11
N LYS A 143 -13.44 -12.95 8.21
CA LYS A 143 -14.60 -12.38 7.51
C LYS A 143 -14.44 -12.42 6.01
N LEU A 144 -13.25 -12.13 5.48
CA LEU A 144 -12.96 -12.22 4.03
C LEU A 144 -13.08 -13.66 3.52
N ILE A 145 -12.59 -14.64 4.28
CA ILE A 145 -12.69 -16.07 3.94
C ILE A 145 -14.15 -16.54 3.94
N SER A 146 -14.90 -16.26 5.01
CA SER A 146 -16.23 -16.83 5.21
C SER A 146 -17.35 -16.06 4.53
N LEU A 147 -17.14 -14.76 4.27
CA LEU A 147 -18.16 -13.78 3.86
C LEU A 147 -19.44 -13.94 4.70
N SER A 148 -19.27 -14.10 6.01
CA SER A 148 -20.35 -14.35 6.95
C SER A 148 -21.10 -13.06 7.29
N GLY A 149 -22.38 -13.24 7.67
CA GLY A 149 -23.25 -12.14 8.10
C GLY A 149 -24.13 -11.57 7.00
N ARG A 150 -25.22 -10.90 7.42
CA ARG A 150 -26.25 -10.33 6.53
C ARG A 150 -25.69 -9.32 5.53
N ALA A 151 -24.73 -8.49 5.98
CA ALA A 151 -24.15 -7.44 5.16
C ALA A 151 -23.33 -7.99 3.97
N LEU A 152 -22.71 -9.16 4.13
CA LEU A 152 -21.88 -9.81 3.11
C LEU A 152 -22.62 -10.86 2.27
N HIS A 153 -23.92 -11.07 2.53
CA HIS A 153 -24.69 -12.12 1.87
C HIS A 153 -24.66 -12.04 0.34
N LYS A 154 -24.67 -10.82 -0.25
CA LYS A 154 -24.56 -10.64 -1.71
C LYS A 154 -23.21 -11.12 -2.23
N LYS A 155 -22.12 -10.78 -1.53
CA LYS A 155 -20.76 -11.20 -1.87
C LYS A 155 -20.60 -12.72 -1.74
N LYS A 156 -21.13 -13.30 -0.68
CA LYS A 156 -21.18 -14.77 -0.49
C LYS A 156 -21.96 -15.47 -1.61
N ASN A 157 -23.06 -14.91 -2.07
CA ASN A 157 -23.81 -15.48 -3.19
C ASN A 157 -23.00 -15.44 -4.49
N HIS A 158 -22.19 -14.41 -4.73
CA HIS A 158 -21.31 -14.35 -5.90
C HIS A 158 -20.22 -15.43 -5.81
N LEU A 159 -19.57 -15.59 -4.66
CA LEU A 159 -18.60 -16.67 -4.43
C LEU A 159 -19.24 -18.05 -4.62
N ASN A 160 -20.39 -18.30 -4.02
CA ASN A 160 -21.09 -19.58 -4.15
C ASN A 160 -21.55 -19.86 -5.58
N PHE A 161 -21.90 -18.83 -6.34
CA PHE A 161 -22.19 -18.96 -7.77
C PHE A 161 -20.93 -19.41 -8.51
N PHE A 162 -19.79 -18.75 -8.30
CA PHE A 162 -18.52 -19.12 -8.93
C PHE A 162 -18.18 -20.59 -8.65
N LEU A 163 -18.14 -21.00 -7.38
CA LEU A 163 -17.77 -22.34 -6.94
C LEU A 163 -18.67 -23.45 -7.51
N ARG A 164 -19.89 -23.13 -7.90
CA ARG A 164 -20.80 -24.12 -8.53
C ARG A 164 -20.74 -24.14 -10.05
N THR A 165 -20.20 -23.07 -10.66
CA THR A 165 -20.31 -22.84 -12.11
C THR A 165 -18.99 -23.11 -12.82
N TYR A 166 -17.87 -22.82 -12.15
CA TYR A 166 -16.55 -22.86 -12.78
C TYR A 166 -15.64 -23.84 -12.05
N GLU A 167 -14.88 -24.60 -12.81
CA GLU A 167 -13.71 -25.34 -12.33
C GLU A 167 -12.51 -24.42 -12.38
N TYR A 168 -11.71 -24.42 -11.34
CA TYR A 168 -10.52 -23.58 -11.23
C TYR A 168 -9.38 -24.31 -10.53
N GLU A 169 -8.18 -23.84 -10.76
CA GLU A 169 -6.97 -24.23 -10.04
C GLU A 169 -6.41 -23.00 -9.32
N ALA A 170 -6.09 -23.13 -8.03
CA ALA A 170 -5.41 -22.10 -7.26
C ALA A 170 -3.99 -22.58 -6.92
N LYS A 171 -2.98 -21.77 -7.18
CA LYS A 171 -1.58 -22.08 -6.85
C LYS A 171 -0.80 -20.78 -6.57
N PRO A 172 0.35 -20.83 -5.90
CA PRO A 172 1.21 -19.66 -5.76
C PRO A 172 1.62 -19.11 -7.13
N LEU A 173 1.79 -17.79 -7.22
CA LEU A 173 2.44 -17.17 -8.37
C LEU A 173 3.91 -17.57 -8.42
N THR A 174 4.43 -17.67 -9.62
CA THR A 174 5.86 -17.89 -9.90
C THR A 174 6.31 -16.92 -10.99
N LYS A 175 7.59 -16.61 -11.03
CA LYS A 175 8.14 -15.63 -11.98
C LYS A 175 7.90 -16.00 -13.45
N ASP A 176 7.84 -17.28 -13.79
CA ASP A 176 7.55 -17.75 -15.14
C ASP A 176 6.12 -17.47 -15.61
N MET A 177 5.22 -17.05 -14.70
CA MET A 177 3.85 -16.59 -15.03
C MET A 177 3.78 -15.11 -15.43
N GLU A 178 4.91 -14.39 -15.54
CA GLU A 178 4.94 -12.98 -15.93
C GLU A 178 4.15 -12.74 -17.23
N GLY A 179 4.36 -13.57 -18.24
CA GLY A 179 3.64 -13.46 -19.50
C GLY A 179 2.11 -13.59 -19.36
N ASP A 180 1.66 -14.50 -18.49
CA ASP A 180 0.23 -14.70 -18.21
C ASP A 180 -0.36 -13.49 -17.45
N LEU A 181 0.41 -12.91 -16.51
CA LEU A 181 0.02 -11.69 -15.80
C LEU A 181 -0.15 -10.51 -16.76
N LEU A 182 0.79 -10.35 -17.69
CA LEU A 182 0.75 -9.33 -18.74
C LEU A 182 -0.51 -9.44 -19.59
N GLU A 183 -0.79 -10.65 -20.06
CA GLU A 183 -1.98 -10.93 -20.86
C GLU A 183 -3.27 -10.63 -20.09
N LEU A 184 -3.34 -11.04 -18.81
CA LEU A 184 -4.49 -10.73 -17.97
C LEU A 184 -4.65 -9.22 -17.74
N THR A 185 -3.57 -8.53 -17.44
CA THR A 185 -3.59 -7.07 -17.23
C THR A 185 -4.06 -6.32 -18.47
N ALA A 186 -3.56 -6.72 -19.65
CA ALA A 186 -4.00 -6.15 -20.92
C ALA A 186 -5.52 -6.37 -21.16
N ARG A 187 -6.02 -7.60 -20.91
CA ARG A 187 -7.44 -7.91 -21.02
C ARG A 187 -8.31 -7.10 -20.05
N ILE A 188 -7.83 -6.89 -18.83
CA ILE A 188 -8.54 -6.05 -17.85
C ILE A 188 -8.55 -4.59 -18.30
N LYS A 189 -7.43 -4.09 -18.84
CA LYS A 189 -7.32 -2.72 -19.36
C LYS A 189 -8.28 -2.48 -20.51
N GLU A 190 -8.33 -3.37 -21.50
CA GLU A 190 -9.28 -3.27 -22.62
C GLU A 190 -10.74 -3.23 -22.13
N TYR A 191 -11.06 -3.99 -21.08
CA TYR A 191 -12.40 -3.99 -20.49
C TYR A 191 -12.72 -2.69 -19.74
N LYS A 192 -11.73 -2.08 -19.07
CA LYS A 192 -11.86 -0.80 -18.34
C LYS A 192 -11.86 0.43 -19.27
N GLU A 193 -11.10 0.43 -20.37
CA GLU A 193 -11.10 1.51 -21.36
C GLU A 193 -12.48 1.72 -22.02
N MET A 194 -13.40 0.77 -21.86
CA MET A 194 -14.81 0.92 -22.22
C MET A 194 -15.61 1.73 -21.20
N ASP A 195 -15.02 2.05 -20.01
CA ASP A 195 -15.61 2.91 -18.98
C ASP A 195 -14.66 4.11 -18.71
N PRO A 196 -14.95 5.32 -19.27
CA PRO A 196 -14.08 6.49 -19.18
C PRO A 196 -13.83 7.00 -17.75
N ASP A 197 -14.63 6.55 -16.78
CA ASP A 197 -14.52 6.97 -15.37
C ASP A 197 -13.52 6.10 -14.58
N GLU A 198 -12.90 5.09 -15.18
CA GLU A 198 -11.93 4.17 -14.57
C GLU A 198 -10.51 4.31 -15.17
N VAL A 199 -10.03 5.52 -15.42
CA VAL A 199 -8.62 5.72 -15.80
C VAL A 199 -7.74 5.59 -14.54
N ASP A 200 -7.39 4.35 -14.21
CA ASP A 200 -6.30 4.03 -13.30
C ASP A 200 -4.96 4.38 -13.95
N ASP A 201 -3.99 4.83 -13.16
CA ASP A 201 -2.59 4.96 -13.59
C ASP A 201 -1.94 3.56 -13.71
N LEU A 202 -2.39 2.82 -14.73
CA LEU A 202 -2.04 1.42 -14.95
C LEU A 202 -0.57 1.22 -15.38
N GLU A 203 0.11 2.27 -15.85
CA GLU A 203 1.50 2.12 -16.31
C GLU A 203 2.45 1.97 -15.10
N GLY A 204 2.34 2.82 -14.09
CA GLY A 204 3.17 2.71 -12.89
C GLY A 204 2.85 1.48 -12.04
N GLU A 205 1.58 1.08 -11.97
CA GLU A 205 1.16 -0.16 -11.29
C GLU A 205 1.75 -1.40 -11.97
N TYR A 206 1.85 -1.38 -13.30
CA TYR A 206 2.45 -2.47 -14.05
C TYR A 206 3.92 -2.70 -13.67
N ASP A 207 4.72 -1.64 -13.65
CA ASP A 207 6.14 -1.72 -13.29
C ASP A 207 6.32 -2.23 -11.85
N ALA A 208 5.45 -1.80 -10.93
CA ALA A 208 5.46 -2.27 -9.55
C ALA A 208 5.09 -3.76 -9.43
N ILE A 209 4.15 -4.27 -10.25
CA ILE A 209 3.79 -5.69 -10.30
C ILE A 209 4.99 -6.50 -10.81
N VAL A 210 5.64 -6.07 -11.89
CA VAL A 210 6.81 -6.77 -12.45
C VAL A 210 7.96 -6.82 -11.45
N GLU A 211 8.24 -5.71 -10.76
CA GLU A 211 9.23 -5.68 -9.68
C GLU A 211 8.87 -6.65 -8.54
N MET A 212 7.58 -6.72 -8.17
CA MET A 212 7.10 -7.62 -7.13
C MET A 212 7.32 -9.11 -7.48
N LEU A 213 7.30 -9.49 -8.76
CA LEU A 213 7.52 -10.88 -9.18
C LEU A 213 8.94 -11.37 -8.83
N ASP A 214 9.93 -10.48 -8.75
CA ASP A 214 11.28 -10.84 -8.33
C ASP A 214 11.39 -11.15 -6.83
N HIS A 215 10.35 -10.84 -6.06
CA HIS A 215 10.28 -11.00 -4.61
C HIS A 215 9.29 -12.07 -4.15
N LEU A 216 8.68 -12.83 -5.05
CA LEU A 216 7.69 -13.88 -4.70
C LEU A 216 8.25 -14.99 -3.81
N GLU A 217 9.57 -15.22 -3.82
CA GLU A 217 10.25 -16.21 -2.99
C GLU A 217 10.69 -15.65 -1.62
N ASP A 218 10.49 -14.35 -1.37
CA ASP A 218 10.78 -13.75 -0.07
C ASP A 218 9.86 -14.35 1.01
N PRO A 219 10.36 -14.68 2.22
CA PRO A 219 9.62 -15.49 3.21
C PRO A 219 8.34 -14.82 3.74
N ASP A 220 8.25 -13.50 3.64
CA ASP A 220 7.11 -12.71 4.10
C ASP A 220 6.18 -12.26 2.96
N VAL A 221 6.41 -12.74 1.73
CA VAL A 221 5.58 -12.48 0.55
C VAL A 221 4.63 -13.64 0.30
N TYR A 222 3.38 -13.34 0.04
CA TYR A 222 2.31 -14.30 -0.20
C TYR A 222 1.61 -13.98 -1.51
N SER A 223 1.27 -15.02 -2.25
CA SER A 223 0.58 -14.82 -3.52
C SER A 223 -0.37 -15.97 -3.85
N VAL A 224 -1.33 -15.70 -4.69
CA VAL A 224 -2.21 -16.70 -5.30
C VAL A 224 -2.50 -16.35 -6.74
N ALA A 225 -2.48 -17.36 -7.60
CA ALA A 225 -2.91 -17.32 -8.99
C ALA A 225 -4.11 -18.24 -9.17
N ILE A 226 -5.13 -17.77 -9.88
CA ILE A 226 -6.35 -18.54 -10.19
C ILE A 226 -6.40 -18.80 -11.70
N PHE A 227 -6.37 -20.07 -12.05
CA PHE A 227 -6.49 -20.53 -13.43
C PHE A 227 -7.88 -21.09 -13.71
N ILE A 228 -8.46 -20.72 -14.86
CA ILE A 228 -9.72 -21.26 -15.38
C ILE A 228 -9.45 -21.73 -16.81
N LYS A 229 -9.71 -23.01 -17.06
CA LYS A 229 -9.44 -23.65 -18.38
C LYS A 229 -7.99 -23.46 -18.85
N GLY A 230 -7.04 -23.42 -17.91
CA GLY A 230 -5.62 -23.28 -18.23
C GLY A 230 -5.13 -21.86 -18.45
N HIS A 231 -5.97 -20.83 -18.34
CA HIS A 231 -5.62 -19.41 -18.44
C HIS A 231 -5.62 -18.76 -17.07
N LEU A 232 -4.64 -17.91 -16.80
CA LEU A 232 -4.63 -17.06 -15.61
C LEU A 232 -5.78 -16.03 -15.71
N GLU A 233 -6.68 -16.06 -14.74
CA GLU A 233 -7.88 -15.22 -14.75
C GLU A 233 -7.99 -14.31 -13.51
N ALA A 234 -7.22 -14.60 -12.45
CA ALA A 234 -7.06 -13.71 -11.30
C ALA A 234 -5.76 -13.99 -10.56
N TYR A 235 -5.28 -12.97 -9.86
CA TYR A 235 -4.19 -13.12 -8.89
C TYR A 235 -4.30 -12.11 -7.76
N ALA A 236 -3.64 -12.41 -6.64
CA ALA A 236 -3.38 -11.47 -5.56
C ALA A 236 -1.96 -11.66 -5.04
N ILE A 237 -1.33 -10.55 -4.64
CA ILE A 237 0.02 -10.52 -4.05
C ILE A 237 0.00 -9.57 -2.86
N GLY A 238 0.68 -9.96 -1.80
CA GLY A 238 0.86 -9.14 -0.61
C GLY A 238 1.99 -9.64 0.25
N GLU A 239 2.23 -8.96 1.36
CA GLU A 239 3.31 -9.30 2.27
C GLU A 239 2.88 -9.19 3.74
N ARG A 240 3.71 -9.69 4.64
CA ARG A 240 3.54 -9.52 6.09
C ARG A 240 3.87 -8.07 6.48
N LEU A 241 2.91 -7.39 7.08
CA LEU A 241 3.11 -6.06 7.66
C LEU A 241 3.55 -6.14 9.13
N SER A 242 2.95 -7.06 9.89
CA SER A 242 3.28 -7.30 11.30
C SER A 242 3.00 -8.76 11.68
N ASP A 243 3.22 -9.12 12.94
CA ASP A 243 2.93 -10.47 13.44
C ASP A 243 1.47 -10.89 13.21
N LYS A 244 0.54 -9.93 13.13
CA LYS A 244 -0.90 -10.18 13.06
C LYS A 244 -1.55 -9.65 11.78
N MET A 245 -0.83 -8.91 10.95
CA MET A 245 -1.39 -8.23 9.79
C MET A 245 -0.56 -8.50 8.54
N ALA A 246 -1.26 -8.77 7.44
CA ALA A 246 -0.71 -8.73 6.10
C ALA A 246 -1.28 -7.54 5.33
N VAL A 247 -0.52 -7.03 4.36
CA VAL A 247 -1.01 -6.09 3.36
C VAL A 247 -1.22 -6.81 2.03
N GLU A 248 -2.32 -6.52 1.35
CA GLU A 248 -2.61 -6.98 -0.01
C GLU A 248 -2.40 -5.82 -0.97
N HIS A 249 -1.26 -5.85 -1.70
CA HIS A 249 -0.86 -4.79 -2.63
C HIS A 249 -1.61 -4.86 -3.96
N PHE A 250 -1.75 -6.06 -4.49
CA PHE A 250 -2.34 -6.27 -5.81
C PHE A 250 -3.42 -7.34 -5.75
N GLU A 251 -4.60 -7.01 -6.26
CA GLU A 251 -5.68 -7.95 -6.54
C GLU A 251 -6.25 -7.64 -7.92
N LYS A 252 -6.12 -8.56 -8.86
CA LYS A 252 -6.65 -8.45 -10.21
C LYS A 252 -7.49 -9.66 -10.55
N ALA A 253 -8.63 -9.44 -11.21
CA ALA A 253 -9.49 -10.52 -11.65
C ALA A 253 -10.25 -10.14 -12.94
N ASN A 254 -10.44 -11.11 -13.83
CA ASN A 254 -11.26 -10.94 -15.01
C ASN A 254 -12.74 -10.82 -14.62
N GLY A 255 -13.31 -9.63 -14.82
CA GLY A 255 -14.70 -9.31 -14.47
C GLY A 255 -15.76 -10.14 -15.21
N ALA A 256 -15.39 -10.82 -16.31
CA ALA A 256 -16.28 -11.72 -17.02
C ALA A 256 -16.71 -12.94 -16.19
N TYR A 257 -15.93 -13.33 -15.18
CA TYR A 257 -16.26 -14.43 -14.29
C TYR A 257 -16.91 -13.92 -13.00
N ARG A 258 -18.24 -13.95 -12.95
CA ARG A 258 -18.98 -13.51 -11.77
C ARG A 258 -18.54 -14.26 -10.51
N GLY A 259 -18.04 -13.55 -9.52
CA GLY A 259 -17.61 -14.07 -8.23
C GLY A 259 -16.10 -14.34 -8.14
N LEU A 260 -15.33 -14.09 -9.19
CA LEU A 260 -13.89 -14.34 -9.22
C LEU A 260 -13.13 -13.43 -8.26
N TYR A 261 -13.48 -12.13 -8.14
CA TYR A 261 -12.91 -11.24 -7.13
C TYR A 261 -13.10 -11.77 -5.70
N GLN A 262 -14.28 -12.31 -5.38
CA GLN A 262 -14.52 -12.91 -4.05
C GLN A 262 -13.72 -14.21 -3.86
N LEU A 263 -13.47 -14.93 -4.93
CA LEU A 263 -12.66 -16.16 -4.87
C LEU A 263 -11.19 -15.82 -4.63
N VAL A 264 -10.58 -14.94 -5.44
CA VAL A 264 -9.15 -14.63 -5.32
C VAL A 264 -8.82 -14.03 -3.96
N CYS A 265 -9.65 -13.09 -3.46
CA CYS A 265 -9.53 -12.56 -2.10
C CYS A 265 -9.58 -13.66 -1.04
N ARG A 266 -10.53 -14.61 -1.15
CA ARG A 266 -10.63 -15.76 -0.24
C ARG A 266 -9.40 -16.65 -0.32
N GLU A 267 -8.97 -17.05 -1.51
CA GLU A 267 -7.82 -17.94 -1.70
C GLU A 267 -6.52 -17.28 -1.22
N PHE A 268 -6.34 -15.99 -1.44
CA PHE A 268 -5.23 -15.22 -0.87
C PHE A 268 -5.25 -15.28 0.67
N CYS A 269 -6.38 -14.94 1.29
CA CYS A 269 -6.52 -15.00 2.74
C CYS A 269 -6.26 -16.43 3.30
N MET A 270 -6.63 -17.47 2.57
CA MET A 270 -6.39 -18.87 2.98
C MET A 270 -4.92 -19.28 2.83
N ALA A 271 -4.17 -18.67 1.93
CA ALA A 271 -2.74 -18.91 1.75
C ALA A 271 -1.87 -18.25 2.84
N LEU A 272 -2.41 -17.27 3.57
CA LEU A 272 -1.68 -16.59 4.64
C LEU A 272 -1.51 -17.48 5.89
N PRO A 273 -0.39 -17.33 6.62
CA PRO A 273 -0.17 -18.01 7.90
C PRO A 273 -1.34 -17.85 8.89
N GLU A 274 -1.50 -18.84 9.77
CA GLU A 274 -2.62 -18.87 10.71
C GLU A 274 -2.62 -17.68 11.68
N GLU A 275 -1.44 -17.22 12.09
CA GLU A 275 -1.24 -16.09 12.99
C GLU A 275 -1.68 -14.74 12.41
N ILE A 276 -1.79 -14.59 11.08
CA ILE A 276 -2.32 -13.38 10.45
C ILE A 276 -3.83 -13.33 10.66
N GLU A 277 -4.28 -12.29 11.34
CA GLU A 277 -5.69 -12.07 11.70
C GLU A 277 -6.34 -10.94 10.90
N LEU A 278 -5.51 -9.96 10.47
CA LEU A 278 -5.94 -8.73 9.79
C LEU A 278 -5.33 -8.64 8.40
N ILE A 279 -6.10 -8.07 7.47
CA ILE A 279 -5.67 -7.76 6.11
C ILE A 279 -5.88 -6.27 5.88
N ASN A 280 -4.78 -5.56 5.67
CA ASN A 280 -4.80 -4.20 5.15
C ASN A 280 -4.88 -4.28 3.61
N ARG A 281 -5.87 -3.65 3.03
CA ARG A 281 -6.09 -3.63 1.57
C ARG A 281 -5.92 -2.22 0.99
N GLU A 282 -5.07 -1.44 1.62
CA GLU A 282 -4.68 -0.08 1.20
C GLU A 282 -5.87 0.88 1.03
N GLU A 283 -5.62 2.06 0.48
CA GLU A 283 -6.58 3.13 0.29
C GLU A 283 -7.44 2.96 -0.98
N ASP A 284 -8.41 3.87 -1.17
CA ASP A 284 -9.26 3.93 -2.37
C ASP A 284 -8.88 5.06 -3.33
N MET A 285 -7.87 5.87 -3.00
CA MET A 285 -7.37 6.99 -3.81
C MET A 285 -8.46 7.99 -4.25
N GLY A 286 -9.61 8.03 -3.55
CA GLY A 286 -10.76 8.85 -3.96
C GLY A 286 -11.57 8.30 -5.13
N LEU A 287 -11.25 7.10 -5.65
CA LEU A 287 -11.95 6.48 -6.77
C LEU A 287 -13.30 5.89 -6.30
N PRO A 288 -14.46 6.40 -6.80
CA PRO A 288 -15.77 6.02 -6.27
C PRO A 288 -16.07 4.53 -6.37
N ASN A 289 -15.68 3.89 -7.48
CA ASN A 289 -15.92 2.47 -7.71
C ASN A 289 -15.07 1.59 -6.77
N LEU A 290 -13.81 1.96 -6.55
CA LEU A 290 -12.90 1.27 -5.63
C LEU A 290 -13.37 1.44 -4.19
N ARG A 291 -13.75 2.67 -3.80
CA ARG A 291 -14.37 2.96 -2.49
C ARG A 291 -15.59 2.09 -2.24
N GLN A 292 -16.53 2.06 -3.17
CA GLN A 292 -17.73 1.25 -3.07
C GLN A 292 -17.40 -0.25 -2.92
N ALA A 293 -16.41 -0.75 -3.67
CA ALA A 293 -15.98 -2.14 -3.61
C ALA A 293 -15.41 -2.49 -2.24
N LYS A 294 -14.50 -1.64 -1.71
CA LYS A 294 -13.86 -1.81 -0.39
C LYS A 294 -14.87 -1.68 0.75
N GLU A 295 -15.69 -0.65 0.78
CA GLU A 295 -16.74 -0.47 1.81
C GLU A 295 -17.79 -1.60 1.82
N ALA A 296 -18.07 -2.18 0.64
CA ALA A 296 -19.00 -3.30 0.54
C ALA A 296 -18.51 -4.59 1.21
N LEU A 297 -17.21 -4.72 1.48
CA LEU A 297 -16.61 -5.82 2.24
C LEU A 297 -16.65 -5.61 3.75
N LYS A 298 -17.07 -4.41 4.21
CA LYS A 298 -17.27 -4.07 5.62
C LYS A 298 -15.96 -4.17 6.42
N PRO A 299 -15.06 -3.19 6.25
CA PRO A 299 -13.81 -3.14 7.01
C PRO A 299 -14.08 -3.18 8.51
N GLU A 300 -13.15 -3.74 9.26
CA GLU A 300 -13.19 -3.76 10.72
C GLU A 300 -12.93 -2.35 11.26
N TYR A 301 -11.94 -1.68 10.66
CA TYR A 301 -11.64 -0.27 10.90
C TYR A 301 -10.92 0.34 9.70
N MET A 302 -10.75 1.67 9.73
CA MET A 302 -9.95 2.43 8.80
C MET A 302 -8.68 2.92 9.51
N GLU A 303 -7.52 2.78 8.86
CA GLU A 303 -6.30 3.43 9.33
C GLU A 303 -6.25 4.83 8.71
N GLU A 304 -6.57 5.84 9.52
CA GLU A 304 -6.69 7.23 9.07
C GLU A 304 -5.33 7.81 8.67
N LYS A 305 -5.32 8.64 7.61
CA LYS A 305 -4.13 9.35 7.13
C LYS A 305 -4.32 10.86 7.15
N TYR A 306 -3.28 11.56 7.55
CA TYR A 306 -3.28 13.00 7.68
C TYR A 306 -2.18 13.65 6.86
N LEU A 307 -2.47 14.85 6.37
CA LEU A 307 -1.52 15.77 5.80
C LEU A 307 -1.32 16.92 6.80
N MET A 308 -0.08 17.18 7.17
CA MET A 308 0.25 18.23 8.14
C MET A 308 1.10 19.31 7.47
N ARG A 309 0.53 20.51 7.31
CA ARG A 309 1.21 21.66 6.73
C ARG A 309 1.60 22.66 7.82
N PRO A 310 2.78 23.32 7.73
CA PRO A 310 3.12 24.43 8.61
C PRO A 310 2.05 25.52 8.50
N LYS A 311 1.63 26.04 9.65
CA LYS A 311 0.77 27.25 9.68
C LYS A 311 1.56 28.43 9.15
N GLY A 312 0.94 29.24 8.31
CA GLY A 312 1.53 30.43 7.72
C GLY A 312 1.88 31.52 8.76
#